data_18aadc7a092ff7aea5539b2c11911cb2
#
_entry.id   18aadc7a092ff7aea5539b2c11911cb2
#
_cell.length_a   1.000
_cell.length_b   1.000
_cell.length_c   1.000
_cell.angle_alpha   90.00
_cell.angle_beta   90.00
_cell.angle_gamma   90.00
#
_symmetry.space_group_name_H-M   'P 1'
#
loop_
_entity.id
_entity.type
_entity.pdbx_description
1 polymer ?
#
loop_
_entity_poly.entity_id
_entity_poly.type
_entity_poly.pdbx_seq_one_letter_code
_entity_poly.pdbx_strand_id
1 'polypeptide(L)'
;MHNCDLVNLEDMLQNGTVISGTYIEKPHSFSTACNIATQIIAQVASNQYGGQSISLTHLAPFVDVSRKKIAAEVEAEMEGLDVTPERKKEIVERRLRNEINRGVQTIQYQVVTLMTTNGQAPFITVFMYLGEARNAQEKADLAIIIEETIRQRYQGVKNEAGVWITPAFPKL
;
A
#
# COMPACT_ATOMS: atom_id res chain seq x y z
N MET A 1 2.46 -27.27 12.24
CA MET A 1 2.23 -26.71 10.89
C MET A 1 1.33 -25.49 11.06
N HIS A 2 1.82 -24.30 10.84
CA HIS A 2 1.00 -23.07 10.95
C HIS A 2 0.26 -22.89 9.61
N ASN A 3 -1.06 -22.79 9.67
CA ASN A 3 -1.90 -22.63 8.48
C ASN A 3 -2.19 -21.17 8.12
N CYS A 4 -1.82 -20.22 8.98
CA CYS A 4 -2.02 -18.80 8.79
C CYS A 4 -0.89 -18.02 9.45
N ASP A 5 -0.38 -16.99 8.77
CA ASP A 5 0.66 -16.11 9.30
C ASP A 5 0.19 -14.66 9.36
N LEU A 6 0.55 -13.99 10.44
CA LEU A 6 0.49 -12.55 10.54
C LEU A 6 1.84 -11.97 10.08
N VAL A 7 1.85 -11.33 8.93
CA VAL A 7 3.07 -10.76 8.35
C VAL A 7 3.41 -9.45 9.04
N ASN A 8 4.58 -9.39 9.65
CA ASN A 8 5.06 -8.17 10.30
C ASN A 8 5.66 -7.19 9.28
N LEU A 9 4.78 -6.57 8.49
CA LEU A 9 5.19 -5.54 7.53
C LEU A 9 5.85 -4.34 8.21
N GLU A 10 5.49 -4.03 9.45
CA GLU A 10 6.06 -2.89 10.17
C GLU A 10 7.58 -3.02 10.28
N ASP A 11 8.06 -4.13 10.80
CA ASP A 11 9.50 -4.36 10.95
C ASP A 11 10.21 -4.43 9.60
N MET A 12 9.65 -5.18 8.66
CA MET A 12 10.24 -5.37 7.33
C MET A 12 10.35 -4.06 6.55
N LEU A 13 9.36 -3.18 6.65
CA LEU A 13 9.37 -1.89 5.97
C LEU A 13 10.25 -0.87 6.69
N GLN A 14 10.25 -0.83 8.02
CA GLN A 14 11.01 0.16 8.79
C GLN A 14 12.50 -0.16 8.85
N ASN A 15 12.88 -1.42 8.92
CA ASN A 15 14.26 -1.87 9.10
C ASN A 15 14.88 -2.48 7.85
N GLY A 16 14.10 -2.61 6.78
CA GLY A 16 14.51 -3.35 5.59
C GLY A 16 14.31 -4.86 5.75
N THR A 17 14.42 -5.56 4.65
CA THR A 17 14.23 -7.02 4.61
C THR A 17 15.04 -7.64 3.48
N VAL A 18 15.18 -8.96 3.50
CA VAL A 18 15.81 -9.71 2.42
C VAL A 18 14.75 -10.46 1.63
N ILE A 19 14.69 -10.19 0.32
CA ILE A 19 13.79 -10.87 -0.62
C ILE A 19 14.64 -11.53 -1.71
N SER A 20 14.51 -12.83 -1.86
CA SER A 20 15.28 -13.59 -2.87
C SER A 20 16.78 -13.32 -2.85
N GLY A 21 17.36 -13.22 -1.64
CA GLY A 21 18.80 -12.96 -1.45
C GLY A 21 19.23 -11.50 -1.63
N THR A 22 18.29 -10.60 -1.92
CA THR A 22 18.57 -9.17 -2.11
C THR A 22 18.08 -8.38 -0.90
N TYR A 23 18.95 -7.53 -0.35
CA TYR A 23 18.56 -6.62 0.72
C TYR A 23 17.75 -5.45 0.17
N ILE A 24 16.57 -5.26 0.74
CA ILE A 24 15.63 -4.19 0.39
C ILE A 24 15.62 -3.19 1.53
N GLU A 25 16.04 -1.98 1.24
CA GLU A 25 16.08 -0.88 2.21
C GLU A 25 14.68 -0.39 2.58
N LYS A 26 14.61 0.39 3.67
CA LYS A 26 13.40 1.12 4.05
C LYS A 26 12.90 1.98 2.88
N PRO A 27 11.60 1.88 2.51
CA PRO A 27 11.07 2.67 1.42
C PRO A 27 11.09 4.18 1.71
N HIS A 28 11.28 4.96 0.65
CA HIS A 28 11.29 6.43 0.71
C HIS A 28 10.01 7.06 0.14
N SER A 29 8.98 6.25 -0.10
CA SER A 29 7.68 6.72 -0.55
C SER A 29 6.59 5.68 -0.24
N PHE A 30 5.34 6.13 -0.23
CA PHE A 30 4.19 5.24 -0.07
C PHE A 30 4.07 4.22 -1.22
N SER A 31 4.26 4.66 -2.46
CA SER A 31 4.17 3.75 -3.61
C SER A 31 5.26 2.67 -3.58
N THR A 32 6.47 3.00 -3.17
CA THR A 32 7.53 2.02 -2.97
C THR A 32 7.21 1.07 -1.82
N ALA A 33 6.66 1.57 -0.72
CA ALA A 33 6.21 0.74 0.40
C ALA A 33 5.14 -0.27 -0.04
N CYS A 34 4.16 0.15 -0.83
CA CYS A 34 3.15 -0.75 -1.39
C CYS A 34 3.76 -1.81 -2.30
N ASN A 35 4.72 -1.43 -3.13
CA ASN A 35 5.41 -2.34 -4.02
C ASN A 35 6.20 -3.42 -3.27
N ILE A 36 6.95 -3.01 -2.25
CA ILE A 36 7.69 -3.94 -1.38
C ILE A 36 6.73 -4.84 -0.61
N ALA A 37 5.63 -4.31 -0.10
CA ALA A 37 4.59 -5.10 0.57
C ALA A 37 4.04 -6.20 -0.34
N THR A 38 3.81 -5.92 -1.62
CA THR A 38 3.35 -6.95 -2.57
C THR A 38 4.40 -8.03 -2.82
N GLN A 39 5.68 -7.67 -2.86
CA GLN A 39 6.77 -8.63 -2.99
C GLN A 39 6.89 -9.53 -1.75
N ILE A 40 6.72 -8.97 -0.56
CA ILE A 40 6.69 -9.73 0.70
C ILE A 40 5.51 -10.71 0.70
N ILE A 41 4.33 -10.24 0.32
CA ILE A 41 3.13 -11.08 0.18
C ILE A 41 3.38 -12.25 -0.77
N ALA A 42 3.99 -11.99 -1.92
CA ALA A 42 4.32 -13.01 -2.91
C ALA A 42 5.30 -14.04 -2.37
N GLN A 43 6.34 -13.60 -1.67
CA GLN A 43 7.33 -14.49 -1.08
C GLN A 43 6.74 -15.36 0.02
N VAL A 44 5.94 -14.78 0.91
CA VAL A 44 5.24 -15.54 1.96
C VAL A 44 4.31 -16.58 1.34
N ALA A 45 3.51 -16.18 0.35
CA ALA A 45 2.59 -17.09 -0.34
C ALA A 45 3.30 -18.24 -1.07
N SER A 46 4.51 -18.03 -1.55
CA SER A 46 5.31 -19.05 -2.23
C SER A 46 6.00 -20.03 -1.28
N ASN A 47 6.23 -19.62 -0.03
CA ASN A 47 6.99 -20.41 0.94
C ASN A 47 6.11 -21.16 1.94
N GLN A 48 4.82 -20.89 1.99
CA GLN A 48 3.93 -21.55 2.92
C GLN A 48 2.55 -21.83 2.33
N TYR A 49 1.89 -22.83 2.92
CA TYR A 49 0.48 -23.12 2.66
C TYR A 49 -0.39 -22.38 3.69
N GLY A 50 -1.52 -21.85 3.23
CA GLY A 50 -2.49 -21.18 4.07
C GLY A 50 -2.61 -19.69 3.83
N GLY A 51 -3.40 -19.03 4.70
CA GLY A 51 -3.65 -17.60 4.60
C GLY A 51 -2.58 -16.76 5.27
N GLN A 52 -2.44 -15.56 4.81
CA GLN A 52 -1.64 -14.54 5.48
C GLN A 52 -2.49 -13.30 5.77
N SER A 53 -2.14 -12.61 6.84
CA SER A 53 -2.80 -11.37 7.25
C SER A 53 -1.80 -10.23 7.26
N ILE A 54 -2.20 -9.08 6.73
CA ILE A 54 -1.43 -7.85 6.78
C ILE A 54 -2.27 -6.73 7.39
N SER A 55 -1.63 -5.71 7.94
CA SER A 55 -2.31 -4.51 8.43
C SER A 55 -1.94 -3.30 7.59
N LEU A 56 -2.95 -2.54 7.14
CA LEU A 56 -2.74 -1.29 6.43
C LEU A 56 -2.07 -0.22 7.31
N THR A 57 -2.15 -0.37 8.63
CA THR A 57 -1.47 0.54 9.57
C THR A 57 0.05 0.59 9.32
N HIS A 58 0.64 -0.52 8.90
CA HIS A 58 2.07 -0.59 8.63
C HIS A 58 2.51 0.23 7.41
N LEU A 59 1.58 0.59 6.53
CA LEU A 59 1.80 1.46 5.37
C LEU A 59 1.58 2.95 5.68
N ALA A 60 0.81 3.26 6.71
CA ALA A 60 0.43 4.63 7.04
C ALA A 60 1.61 5.59 7.28
N PRO A 61 2.71 5.20 7.95
CA PRO A 61 3.88 6.07 8.13
C PRO A 61 4.50 6.58 6.82
N PHE A 62 4.39 5.80 5.75
CA PHE A 62 4.96 6.15 4.45
C PHE A 62 4.13 7.19 3.68
N VAL A 63 2.89 7.42 4.07
CA VAL A 63 2.08 8.53 3.56
C VAL A 63 2.71 9.87 3.94
N ASP A 64 3.17 10.02 5.18
CA ASP A 64 3.84 11.25 5.62
C ASP A 64 5.21 11.42 4.95
N VAL A 65 5.93 10.34 4.72
CA VAL A 65 7.19 10.36 3.94
C VAL A 65 6.94 10.90 2.53
N SER A 66 5.92 10.41 1.84
CA SER A 66 5.51 10.90 0.52
C SER A 66 5.02 12.34 0.57
N ARG A 67 4.24 12.71 1.58
CA ARG A 67 3.75 14.09 1.73
C ARG A 67 4.90 15.08 1.81
N LYS A 68 5.89 14.82 2.63
CA LYS A 68 7.08 15.67 2.78
C LYS A 68 7.89 15.77 1.49
N LYS A 69 8.06 14.65 0.81
CA LYS A 69 8.76 14.58 -0.48
C LYS A 69 8.04 15.41 -1.54
N ILE A 70 6.73 15.21 -1.70
CA ILE A 70 5.91 15.95 -2.66
C ILE A 70 5.89 17.45 -2.32
N ALA A 71 5.80 17.80 -1.04
CA ALA A 71 5.84 19.20 -0.61
C ALA A 71 7.16 19.89 -1.00
N ALA A 72 8.30 19.21 -0.82
CA ALA A 72 9.60 19.72 -1.24
C ALA A 72 9.70 19.87 -2.78
N GLU A 73 9.18 18.91 -3.53
CA GLU A 73 9.13 18.96 -4.99
C GLU A 73 8.27 20.13 -5.48
N VAL A 74 7.08 20.31 -4.90
CA VAL A 74 6.18 21.43 -5.25
C VAL A 74 6.82 22.77 -4.92
N GLU A 75 7.47 22.90 -3.77
CA GLU A 75 8.17 24.13 -3.38
C GLU A 75 9.28 24.48 -4.38
N ALA A 76 10.08 23.49 -4.78
CA ALA A 76 11.14 23.69 -5.77
C ALA A 76 10.60 24.04 -7.17
N GLU A 77 9.53 23.37 -7.61
CA GLU A 77 8.90 23.64 -8.92
C GLU A 77 8.25 25.03 -8.98
N MET A 78 7.73 25.53 -7.86
CA MET A 78 7.02 26.79 -7.76
C MET A 78 7.93 27.95 -7.36
N GLU A 79 9.24 27.72 -7.21
CA GLU A 79 10.18 28.77 -6.88
C GLU A 79 10.20 29.85 -7.95
N GLY A 80 10.08 31.09 -7.52
CA GLY A 80 10.01 32.25 -8.42
C GLY A 80 8.66 32.44 -9.13
N LEU A 81 7.67 31.59 -8.86
CA LEU A 81 6.31 31.74 -9.38
C LEU A 81 5.40 32.38 -8.32
N ASP A 82 4.41 33.15 -8.77
CA ASP A 82 3.41 33.75 -7.90
C ASP A 82 2.29 32.74 -7.58
N VAL A 83 2.58 31.78 -6.71
CA VAL A 83 1.64 30.75 -6.27
C VAL A 83 1.40 30.89 -4.77
N THR A 84 0.14 30.97 -4.37
CA THR A 84 -0.24 31.10 -2.96
C THR A 84 0.09 29.83 -2.16
N PRO A 85 0.37 29.95 -0.84
CA PRO A 85 0.58 28.78 0.02
C PRO A 85 -0.60 27.79 0.02
N GLU A 86 -1.83 28.30 -0.05
CA GLU A 86 -3.06 27.49 -0.13
C GLU A 86 -3.07 26.66 -1.42
N ARG A 87 -2.70 27.27 -2.54
CA ARG A 87 -2.63 26.56 -3.83
C ARG A 87 -1.55 25.50 -3.84
N LYS A 88 -0.38 25.77 -3.26
CA LYS A 88 0.69 24.78 -3.10
C LYS A 88 0.19 23.59 -2.29
N LYS A 89 -0.50 23.85 -1.18
CA LYS A 89 -1.08 22.79 -0.33
C LYS A 89 -2.09 21.95 -1.09
N GLU A 90 -2.97 22.54 -1.87
CA GLU A 90 -3.92 21.80 -2.71
C GLU A 90 -3.20 20.88 -3.71
N ILE A 91 -2.13 21.36 -4.32
CA ILE A 91 -1.34 20.58 -5.28
C ILE A 91 -0.69 19.39 -4.57
N VAL A 92 -0.11 19.59 -3.38
CA VAL A 92 0.49 18.53 -2.57
C VAL A 92 -0.54 17.47 -2.23
N GLU A 93 -1.71 17.88 -1.70
CA GLU A 93 -2.77 16.94 -1.33
C GLU A 93 -3.28 16.14 -2.53
N ARG A 94 -3.47 16.78 -3.67
CA ARG A 94 -3.90 16.09 -4.89
C ARG A 94 -2.87 15.08 -5.37
N ARG A 95 -1.58 15.43 -5.39
CA ARG A 95 -0.50 14.51 -5.78
C ARG A 95 -0.38 13.34 -4.81
N LEU A 96 -0.52 13.61 -3.51
CA LEU A 96 -0.50 12.59 -2.47
C LEU A 96 -1.67 11.61 -2.63
N ARG A 97 -2.88 12.11 -2.85
CA ARG A 97 -4.06 11.28 -3.11
C ARG A 97 -3.87 10.39 -4.34
N ASN A 98 -3.29 10.93 -5.40
CA ASN A 98 -2.97 10.15 -6.59
C ASN A 98 -1.95 9.05 -6.31
N GLU A 99 -0.93 9.31 -5.49
CA GLU A 99 0.04 8.30 -5.10
C GLU A 99 -0.58 7.20 -4.26
N ILE A 100 -1.44 7.55 -3.30
CA ILE A 100 -2.17 6.58 -2.48
C ILE A 100 -3.08 5.72 -3.35
N ASN A 101 -3.80 6.31 -4.29
CA ASN A 101 -4.62 5.59 -5.25
C ASN A 101 -3.80 4.55 -6.03
N ARG A 102 -2.65 4.94 -6.56
CA ARG A 102 -1.77 4.04 -7.32
C ARG A 102 -1.17 2.95 -6.43
N GLY A 103 -0.77 3.28 -5.21
CA GLY A 103 -0.21 2.31 -4.27
C GLY A 103 -1.23 1.24 -3.87
N VAL A 104 -2.44 1.63 -3.54
CA VAL A 104 -3.53 0.71 -3.23
C VAL A 104 -3.90 -0.13 -4.45
N GLN A 105 -3.95 0.46 -5.63
CA GLN A 105 -4.18 -0.24 -6.88
C GLN A 105 -3.10 -1.29 -7.17
N THR A 106 -1.84 -0.97 -6.90
CA THR A 106 -0.72 -1.90 -7.02
C THR A 106 -0.94 -3.13 -6.15
N ILE A 107 -1.32 -2.94 -4.88
CA ILE A 107 -1.62 -4.06 -3.98
C ILE A 107 -2.78 -4.88 -4.51
N GLN A 108 -3.87 -4.24 -4.92
CA GLN A 108 -5.05 -4.94 -5.41
C GLN A 108 -4.75 -5.77 -6.66
N TYR A 109 -4.10 -5.20 -7.66
CA TYR A 109 -3.78 -5.92 -8.90
C TYR A 109 -2.76 -7.03 -8.68
N GLN A 110 -1.75 -6.81 -7.86
CA GLN A 110 -0.77 -7.84 -7.53
C GLN A 110 -1.42 -9.03 -6.82
N VAL A 111 -2.30 -8.78 -5.86
CA VAL A 111 -3.02 -9.85 -5.15
C VAL A 111 -3.92 -10.65 -6.09
N VAL A 112 -4.64 -9.96 -6.98
CA VAL A 112 -5.57 -10.61 -7.93
C VAL A 112 -4.83 -11.43 -9.00
N THR A 113 -3.67 -10.96 -9.44
CA THR A 113 -2.90 -11.59 -10.53
C THR A 113 -1.82 -12.55 -10.04
N LEU A 114 -1.53 -12.55 -8.75
CA LEU A 114 -0.46 -13.37 -8.18
C LEU A 114 -0.82 -14.86 -8.23
N MET A 115 0.06 -15.62 -8.88
CA MET A 115 0.08 -17.08 -8.79
C MET A 115 1.31 -17.50 -7.99
N THR A 116 1.10 -18.29 -6.97
CA THR A 116 2.22 -18.86 -6.20
C THR A 116 2.93 -19.94 -7.02
N THR A 117 4.15 -20.30 -6.63
CA THR A 117 4.91 -21.42 -7.21
C THR A 117 4.16 -22.75 -7.12
N ASN A 118 3.19 -22.85 -6.21
CA ASN A 118 2.33 -24.01 -6.02
C ASN A 118 1.03 -23.94 -6.85
N GLY A 119 0.88 -22.96 -7.73
CA GLY A 119 -0.30 -22.79 -8.58
C GLY A 119 -1.56 -22.31 -7.86
N GLN A 120 -1.43 -21.75 -6.67
CA GLN A 120 -2.55 -21.25 -5.87
C GLN A 120 -2.56 -19.71 -5.82
N ALA A 121 -3.76 -19.14 -5.78
CA ALA A 121 -3.92 -17.72 -5.46
C ALA A 121 -3.63 -17.50 -3.97
N PRO A 122 -2.99 -16.39 -3.60
CA PRO A 122 -2.72 -16.10 -2.19
C PRO A 122 -4.02 -15.77 -1.44
N PHE A 123 -4.21 -16.42 -0.29
CA PHE A 123 -5.30 -16.09 0.62
C PHE A 123 -4.83 -14.99 1.55
N ILE A 124 -5.29 -13.78 1.33
CA ILE A 124 -4.86 -12.59 2.07
C ILE A 124 -6.03 -11.94 2.77
N THR A 125 -5.84 -11.66 4.05
CA THR A 125 -6.73 -10.82 4.86
C THR A 125 -6.03 -9.50 5.17
N VAL A 126 -6.72 -8.40 4.98
CA VAL A 126 -6.22 -7.05 5.24
C VAL A 126 -6.95 -6.47 6.44
N PHE A 127 -6.22 -6.16 7.50
CA PHE A 127 -6.76 -5.46 8.66
C PHE A 127 -6.80 -3.95 8.42
N MET A 128 -7.94 -3.36 8.80
CA MET A 128 -8.24 -1.95 8.61
C MET A 128 -8.73 -1.34 9.94
N TYR A 129 -7.90 -1.40 10.96
CA TYR A 129 -8.27 -0.93 12.29
C TYR A 129 -7.58 0.41 12.63
N LEU A 130 -8.36 1.48 12.70
CA LEU A 130 -7.85 2.82 12.99
C LEU A 130 -7.23 2.96 14.38
N GLY A 131 -7.62 2.12 15.32
CA GLY A 131 -7.07 2.12 16.68
C GLY A 131 -5.63 1.65 16.79
N GLU A 132 -5.06 1.03 15.76
CA GLU A 132 -3.64 0.67 15.73
C GLU A 132 -2.71 1.85 15.44
N ALA A 133 -3.24 2.97 14.95
CA ALA A 133 -2.44 4.15 14.64
C ALA A 133 -1.82 4.77 15.90
N ARG A 134 -0.56 5.17 15.80
CA ARG A 134 0.25 5.65 16.93
C ARG A 134 -0.05 7.10 17.33
N ASN A 135 -0.53 7.90 16.39
CA ASN A 135 -0.80 9.32 16.56
C ASN A 135 -1.92 9.79 15.63
N ALA A 136 -2.34 11.05 15.81
CA ALA A 136 -3.46 11.60 15.04
C ALA A 136 -3.17 11.71 13.54
N GLN A 137 -1.93 12.05 13.15
CA GLN A 137 -1.54 12.14 11.73
C GLN A 137 -1.56 10.77 11.06
N GLU A 138 -0.97 9.76 11.71
CA GLU A 138 -0.98 8.39 11.22
C GLU A 138 -2.40 7.83 11.11
N LYS A 139 -3.27 8.16 12.08
CA LYS A 139 -4.69 7.77 12.04
C LYS A 139 -5.41 8.39 10.85
N ALA A 140 -5.19 9.68 10.58
CA ALA A 140 -5.77 10.37 9.44
C ALA A 140 -5.26 9.77 8.11
N ASP A 141 -3.99 9.48 8.02
CA ASP A 141 -3.37 8.88 6.84
C ASP A 141 -3.86 7.44 6.62
N LEU A 142 -3.98 6.66 7.68
CA LEU A 142 -4.57 5.32 7.63
C LEU A 142 -6.02 5.36 7.15
N ALA A 143 -6.80 6.34 7.59
CA ALA A 143 -8.18 6.51 7.14
C ALA A 143 -8.27 6.73 5.63
N ILE A 144 -7.34 7.49 5.05
CA ILE A 144 -7.26 7.71 3.60
C ILE A 144 -6.95 6.39 2.87
N ILE A 145 -6.01 5.61 3.38
CA ILE A 145 -5.67 4.30 2.80
C ILE A 145 -6.86 3.36 2.84
N ILE A 146 -7.57 3.29 3.97
CA ILE A 146 -8.76 2.45 4.16
C ILE A 146 -9.87 2.86 3.18
N GLU A 147 -10.17 4.15 3.11
CA GLU A 147 -11.18 4.70 2.20
C GLU A 147 -10.87 4.32 0.75
N GLU A 148 -9.63 4.50 0.32
CA GLU A 148 -9.19 4.17 -1.03
C GLU A 148 -9.26 2.66 -1.30
N THR A 149 -8.91 1.84 -0.33
CA THR A 149 -9.00 0.38 -0.43
C THR A 149 -10.45 -0.08 -0.61
N ILE A 150 -11.37 0.47 0.18
CA ILE A 150 -12.80 0.15 0.07
C ILE A 150 -13.36 0.65 -1.26
N ARG A 151 -13.01 1.85 -1.68
CA ARG A 151 -13.44 2.44 -2.94
C ARG A 151 -13.02 1.58 -4.13
N GLN A 152 -11.78 1.13 -4.18
CA GLN A 152 -11.28 0.27 -5.25
C GLN A 152 -11.91 -1.13 -5.19
N ARG A 153 -12.18 -1.65 -4.00
CA ARG A 153 -12.91 -2.91 -3.84
C ARG A 153 -14.33 -2.80 -4.39
N TYR A 154 -15.02 -1.72 -4.11
CA TYR A 154 -16.35 -1.46 -4.65
C TYR A 154 -16.35 -1.35 -6.18
N GLN A 155 -15.37 -0.65 -6.74
CA GLN A 155 -15.19 -0.55 -8.19
C GLN A 155 -14.89 -1.91 -8.84
N GLY A 156 -14.09 -2.74 -8.18
CA GLY A 156 -13.64 -4.03 -8.71
C GLY A 156 -12.53 -3.90 -9.74
N VAL A 157 -12.33 -4.96 -10.47
CA VAL A 157 -11.36 -5.06 -11.57
C VAL A 157 -12.05 -5.54 -12.84
N LYS A 158 -11.53 -5.18 -14.00
CA LYS A 158 -12.04 -5.69 -15.27
C LYS A 158 -11.47 -7.07 -15.57
N ASN A 159 -12.33 -7.99 -15.96
CA ASN A 159 -11.89 -9.27 -16.52
C ASN A 159 -11.48 -9.12 -18.02
N GLU A 160 -11.07 -10.20 -18.63
CA GLU A 160 -10.67 -10.23 -20.06
C GLU A 160 -11.79 -9.81 -21.03
N ALA A 161 -13.04 -9.97 -20.64
CA ALA A 161 -14.20 -9.52 -21.40
C ALA A 161 -14.54 -8.03 -21.16
N GLY A 162 -13.76 -7.32 -20.37
CA GLY A 162 -13.98 -5.91 -20.04
C GLY A 162 -15.08 -5.66 -19.01
N VAL A 163 -15.61 -6.71 -18.39
CA VAL A 163 -16.66 -6.62 -17.37
C VAL A 163 -16.04 -6.39 -15.99
N TRP A 164 -16.58 -5.44 -15.24
CA TRP A 164 -16.18 -5.19 -13.86
C TRP A 164 -16.65 -6.33 -12.95
N ILE A 165 -15.71 -6.89 -12.21
CA ILE A 165 -15.95 -7.95 -11.22
C ILE A 165 -15.34 -7.56 -9.87
N THR A 166 -15.98 -8.02 -8.80
CA THR A 166 -15.40 -7.85 -7.45
C THR A 166 -14.49 -9.04 -7.16
N PRO A 167 -13.19 -8.82 -6.93
CA PRO A 167 -12.27 -9.91 -6.60
C PRO A 167 -12.55 -10.49 -5.21
N ALA A 168 -12.32 -11.78 -5.04
CA ALA A 168 -12.52 -12.48 -3.77
C ALA A 168 -11.45 -12.09 -2.73
N PHE A 169 -10.26 -11.74 -3.18
CA PHE A 169 -9.12 -11.35 -2.33
C PHE A 169 -8.52 -10.00 -2.74
N PRO A 170 -7.86 -9.31 -1.80
CA PRO A 170 -7.76 -9.61 -0.36
C PRO A 170 -9.13 -9.54 0.33
N LYS A 171 -9.30 -10.29 1.42
CA LYS A 171 -10.44 -10.09 2.34
C LYS A 171 -10.16 -8.83 3.17
N LEU A 172 -11.18 -8.00 3.34
CA LEU A 172 -11.12 -6.75 4.09
C LEU A 172 -11.83 -6.91 5.43
#